data_928b782756685d84a42a3c97852b4f4e
#
_entry.id   928b782756685d84a42a3c97852b4f4e
#
_cell.length_a   1.000
_cell.length_b   1.000
_cell.length_c   1.000
_cell.angle_alpha   90.00
_cell.angle_beta   90.00
_cell.angle_gamma   90.00
#
_symmetry.space_group_name_H-M   'P 1'
#
loop_
_entity.id
_entity.type
_entity.pdbx_description
1 polymer ?
#
loop_
_entity_poly.entity_id
_entity_poly.type
_entity_poly.pdbx_seq_one_letter_code
_entity_poly.pdbx_strand_id
1 'polypeptide(L)'
;MNCKSCGSALSAGYLFCPDCGETAHPHRLDIKHVIHEFIHAFLHADKGIFLLVKELALHPGKAALEYAGGSRKKYFNPVSFLLIAGGITFFIRYKIGFAMITGSKKVSFYIGEFIHQFTTPIIIVVIPLLSLYSWLFFKSSGKNYAENIVMNMYMMGEYHLFTIIIVVIPAYLFPQLNYFFTGAGFLMLAVYYYFTCINFFKQTVGATIIKVISVELLFILSFGLIMGISLIFFLIQSGLHVKDLR
;
A
#
# COMPACT_ATOMS: atom_id res chain seq x y z
N MET A 1 -18.94 28.10 -7.67
CA MET A 1 -18.18 27.14 -6.80
C MET A 1 -16.79 26.95 -7.35
N ASN A 2 -15.84 26.42 -6.54
CA ASN A 2 -14.49 26.19 -7.03
C ASN A 2 -14.24 24.70 -7.31
N CYS A 3 -13.44 24.41 -8.34
CA CYS A 3 -13.02 23.05 -8.65
C CYS A 3 -12.19 22.47 -7.50
N LYS A 4 -12.51 21.23 -7.09
CA LYS A 4 -11.81 20.56 -5.98
C LYS A 4 -10.37 20.15 -6.31
N SER A 5 -10.05 19.94 -7.58
CA SER A 5 -8.73 19.52 -8.03
C SER A 5 -7.79 20.68 -8.32
N CYS A 6 -8.20 21.69 -9.08
CA CYS A 6 -7.33 22.81 -9.49
C CYS A 6 -7.66 24.15 -8.84
N GLY A 7 -8.80 24.27 -8.16
CA GLY A 7 -9.22 25.52 -7.50
C GLY A 7 -9.92 26.54 -8.42
N SER A 8 -9.99 26.31 -9.73
CA SER A 8 -10.60 27.25 -10.70
C SER A 8 -12.07 27.47 -10.43
N ALA A 9 -12.54 28.69 -10.69
CA ALA A 9 -13.95 29.05 -10.53
C ALA A 9 -14.83 28.31 -11.55
N LEU A 10 -15.89 27.66 -11.08
CA LEU A 10 -16.87 26.96 -11.89
C LEU A 10 -18.18 27.74 -11.95
N SER A 11 -18.67 28.01 -13.16
CA SER A 11 -19.98 28.55 -13.38
C SER A 11 -21.09 27.52 -13.12
N ALA A 12 -22.28 28.02 -12.78
CA ALA A 12 -23.44 27.16 -12.61
C ALA A 12 -23.76 26.44 -13.94
N GLY A 13 -23.89 25.12 -13.89
CA GLY A 13 -24.19 24.28 -15.08
C GLY A 13 -23.00 23.56 -15.71
N TYR A 14 -21.77 23.80 -15.28
CA TYR A 14 -20.66 23.00 -15.75
C TYR A 14 -20.74 21.57 -15.19
N LEU A 15 -20.62 20.59 -16.08
CA LEU A 15 -20.50 19.17 -15.71
C LEU A 15 -19.03 18.80 -15.40
N PHE A 16 -18.09 19.46 -16.04
CA PHE A 16 -16.65 19.26 -15.89
C PHE A 16 -15.93 20.61 -15.78
N CYS A 17 -14.82 20.63 -15.05
CA CYS A 17 -13.95 21.79 -14.99
C CYS A 17 -13.26 22.02 -16.34
N PRO A 18 -13.34 23.23 -16.93
CA PRO A 18 -12.71 23.52 -18.23
C PRO A 18 -11.18 23.46 -18.18
N ASP A 19 -10.56 23.69 -17.00
CA ASP A 19 -9.10 23.78 -16.86
C ASP A 19 -8.44 22.41 -16.62
N CYS A 20 -9.07 21.54 -15.84
CA CYS A 20 -8.45 20.25 -15.46
C CYS A 20 -9.29 19.02 -15.82
N GLY A 21 -10.52 19.18 -16.31
CA GLY A 21 -11.41 18.08 -16.68
C GLY A 21 -11.99 17.30 -15.49
N GLU A 22 -11.83 17.78 -14.23
CA GLU A 22 -12.47 17.16 -13.06
C GLU A 22 -13.98 17.34 -13.11
N THR A 23 -14.75 16.37 -12.64
CA THR A 23 -16.21 16.47 -12.52
C THR A 23 -16.59 17.60 -11.55
N ALA A 24 -17.49 18.48 -11.96
CA ALA A 24 -17.95 19.58 -11.11
C ALA A 24 -18.65 19.08 -9.83
N HIS A 25 -19.34 17.95 -9.94
CA HIS A 25 -20.04 17.27 -8.84
C HIS A 25 -19.52 15.83 -8.69
N PRO A 26 -18.32 15.62 -8.08
CA PRO A 26 -17.76 14.27 -7.96
C PRO A 26 -18.64 13.44 -7.02
N HIS A 27 -19.04 12.26 -7.51
CA HIS A 27 -19.73 11.27 -6.70
C HIS A 27 -18.80 10.71 -5.63
N ARG A 28 -19.38 10.27 -4.51
CA ARG A 28 -18.66 9.54 -3.49
C ARG A 28 -18.05 8.27 -4.09
N LEU A 29 -16.83 7.90 -3.66
CA LEU A 29 -16.17 6.67 -4.11
C LEU A 29 -17.03 5.46 -3.72
N ASP A 30 -17.19 4.53 -4.68
CA ASP A 30 -17.75 3.22 -4.47
C ASP A 30 -16.82 2.12 -4.97
N ILE A 31 -17.13 0.88 -4.63
CA ILE A 31 -16.31 -0.28 -5.02
C ILE A 31 -16.29 -0.47 -6.53
N LYS A 32 -17.39 -0.20 -7.24
CA LYS A 32 -17.45 -0.32 -8.71
C LYS A 32 -16.44 0.63 -9.37
N HIS A 33 -16.32 1.84 -8.84
CA HIS A 33 -15.35 2.83 -9.32
C HIS A 33 -13.90 2.33 -9.12
N VAL A 34 -13.57 1.81 -7.94
CA VAL A 34 -12.23 1.25 -7.66
C VAL A 34 -11.90 0.07 -8.57
N ILE A 35 -12.85 -0.84 -8.81
CA ILE A 35 -12.65 -1.97 -9.73
C ILE A 35 -12.46 -1.48 -11.18
N HIS A 36 -13.25 -0.51 -11.62
CA HIS A 36 -13.11 0.08 -12.95
C HIS A 36 -11.74 0.73 -13.13
N GLU A 37 -11.28 1.51 -12.15
CA GLU A 37 -9.92 2.08 -12.16
C GLU A 37 -8.83 1.01 -12.18
N PHE A 38 -9.01 -0.13 -11.49
CA PHE A 38 -8.07 -1.25 -11.53
C PHE A 38 -7.88 -1.80 -12.93
N ILE A 39 -8.97 -1.96 -13.70
CA ILE A 39 -8.93 -2.46 -15.08
C ILE A 39 -8.21 -1.47 -16.00
N HIS A 40 -8.39 -0.17 -15.80
CA HIS A 40 -7.80 0.89 -16.61
C HIS A 40 -6.41 1.36 -16.14
N ALA A 41 -5.95 0.95 -14.97
CA ALA A 41 -4.70 1.39 -14.35
C ALA A 41 -3.43 1.16 -15.21
N PHE A 42 -3.48 0.19 -16.11
CA PHE A 42 -2.36 -0.16 -16.99
C PHE A 42 -2.17 0.77 -18.20
N LEU A 43 -3.08 1.72 -18.46
CA LEU A 43 -3.14 2.44 -19.72
C LEU A 43 -2.65 3.90 -19.69
N HIS A 44 -2.52 4.51 -18.50
CA HIS A 44 -2.19 5.95 -18.44
C HIS A 44 -1.20 6.27 -17.31
N ALA A 45 -0.01 6.76 -17.69
CA ALA A 45 0.95 7.37 -16.75
C ALA A 45 0.70 8.89 -16.71
N ASP A 46 0.02 9.36 -15.66
CA ASP A 46 -0.30 10.78 -15.49
C ASP A 46 0.83 11.55 -14.76
N LYS A 47 0.88 12.88 -14.99
CA LYS A 47 1.91 13.80 -14.46
C LYS A 47 1.90 13.97 -12.93
N GLY A 48 0.92 13.41 -12.22
CA GLY A 48 0.71 13.63 -10.78
C GLY A 48 1.52 12.75 -9.82
N ILE A 49 2.37 11.82 -10.31
CA ILE A 49 3.05 10.84 -9.45
C ILE A 49 4.07 11.49 -8.49
N PHE A 50 4.87 12.45 -8.96
CA PHE A 50 5.86 13.13 -8.11
C PHE A 50 5.19 14.00 -7.04
N LEU A 51 4.08 14.68 -7.39
CA LEU A 51 3.29 15.42 -6.42
C LEU A 51 2.72 14.48 -5.36
N LEU A 52 2.19 13.32 -5.79
CA LEU A 52 1.62 12.32 -4.89
C LEU A 52 2.67 11.80 -3.91
N VAL A 53 3.85 11.34 -4.38
CA VAL A 53 4.94 10.84 -3.53
C VAL A 53 5.35 11.91 -2.50
N LYS A 54 5.53 13.16 -2.94
CA LYS A 54 5.85 14.26 -2.02
C LYS A 54 4.76 14.49 -0.97
N GLU A 55 3.49 14.51 -1.37
CA GLU A 55 2.37 14.74 -0.43
C GLU A 55 2.20 13.56 0.53
N LEU A 56 2.38 12.32 0.07
CA LEU A 56 2.31 11.14 0.93
C LEU A 56 3.45 11.09 1.95
N ALA A 57 4.67 11.48 1.54
CA ALA A 57 5.82 11.53 2.43
C ALA A 57 5.68 12.61 3.52
N LEU A 58 5.19 13.81 3.15
CA LEU A 58 5.10 14.95 4.07
C LEU A 58 3.80 14.99 4.86
N HIS A 59 2.69 14.55 4.27
CA HIS A 59 1.34 14.63 4.82
C HIS A 59 0.58 13.31 4.63
N PRO A 60 1.02 12.22 5.28
CA PRO A 60 0.39 10.91 5.12
C PRO A 60 -1.11 10.96 5.42
N GLY A 61 -1.91 10.34 4.57
CA GLY A 61 -3.38 10.33 4.66
C GLY A 61 -4.09 11.52 4.02
N LYS A 62 -3.44 12.69 3.85
CA LYS A 62 -4.06 13.88 3.27
C LYS A 62 -4.42 13.68 1.80
N ALA A 63 -3.49 13.16 0.99
CA ALA A 63 -3.74 12.89 -0.42
C ALA A 63 -4.92 11.92 -0.61
N ALA A 64 -5.00 10.87 0.20
CA ALA A 64 -6.12 9.94 0.20
C ALA A 64 -7.44 10.62 0.58
N LEU A 65 -7.41 11.49 1.57
CA LEU A 65 -8.60 12.24 2.01
C LEU A 65 -9.12 13.19 0.91
N GLU A 66 -8.23 13.92 0.25
CA GLU A 66 -8.58 14.83 -0.85
C GLU A 66 -9.06 14.05 -2.08
N TYR A 67 -8.40 12.94 -2.43
CA TYR A 67 -8.84 12.06 -3.52
C TYR A 67 -10.24 11.50 -3.28
N ALA A 68 -10.50 10.96 -2.08
CA ALA A 68 -11.81 10.48 -1.68
C ALA A 68 -12.86 11.60 -1.68
N GLY A 69 -12.44 12.83 -1.35
CA GLY A 69 -13.26 14.04 -1.39
C GLY A 69 -13.58 14.56 -2.79
N GLY A 70 -13.00 13.97 -3.86
CA GLY A 70 -13.26 14.29 -5.26
C GLY A 70 -12.16 15.06 -6.00
N SER A 71 -10.95 15.21 -5.42
CA SER A 71 -9.80 15.83 -6.07
C SER A 71 -8.98 14.79 -6.87
N ARG A 72 -9.65 14.07 -7.79
CA ARG A 72 -9.06 12.89 -8.43
C ARG A 72 -8.05 13.22 -9.52
N LYS A 73 -8.24 14.32 -10.24
CA LYS A 73 -7.30 14.80 -11.26
C LYS A 73 -6.04 15.45 -10.70
N LYS A 74 -6.02 15.78 -9.41
CA LYS A 74 -4.87 16.35 -8.73
C LYS A 74 -3.80 15.31 -8.46
N TYR A 75 -4.20 14.09 -8.12
CA TYR A 75 -3.32 13.01 -7.69
C TYR A 75 -3.29 11.87 -8.69
N PHE A 76 -2.16 11.18 -8.75
CA PHE A 76 -2.02 9.98 -9.53
C PHE A 76 -2.98 8.88 -9.01
N ASN A 77 -3.47 8.02 -9.91
CA ASN A 77 -4.42 6.97 -9.56
C ASN A 77 -3.85 6.02 -8.49
N PRO A 78 -4.59 5.69 -7.40
CA PRO A 78 -4.08 4.90 -6.30
C PRO A 78 -3.71 3.47 -6.70
N VAL A 79 -4.43 2.86 -7.64
CA VAL A 79 -4.15 1.51 -8.13
C VAL A 79 -2.86 1.50 -8.93
N SER A 80 -2.73 2.42 -9.90
CA SER A 80 -1.53 2.56 -10.73
C SER A 80 -0.31 2.86 -9.86
N PHE A 81 -0.46 3.74 -8.86
CA PHE A 81 0.62 4.07 -7.92
C PHE A 81 1.11 2.84 -7.15
N LEU A 82 0.19 2.07 -6.58
CA LEU A 82 0.52 0.85 -5.85
C LEU A 82 1.23 -0.17 -6.74
N LEU A 83 0.73 -0.38 -7.97
CA LEU A 83 1.32 -1.33 -8.92
C LEU A 83 2.73 -0.90 -9.35
N ILE A 84 2.93 0.39 -9.61
CA ILE A 84 4.25 0.93 -9.99
C ILE A 84 5.22 0.82 -8.81
N ALA A 85 4.85 1.30 -7.63
CA ALA A 85 5.70 1.28 -6.43
C ALA A 85 6.02 -0.16 -6.00
N GLY A 86 5.02 -1.06 -6.00
CA GLY A 86 5.19 -2.48 -5.71
C GLY A 86 6.06 -3.18 -6.76
N GLY A 87 5.86 -2.89 -8.05
CA GLY A 87 6.67 -3.44 -9.15
C GLY A 87 8.14 -3.02 -9.07
N ILE A 88 8.41 -1.74 -8.80
CA ILE A 88 9.79 -1.23 -8.60
C ILE A 88 10.43 -1.95 -7.41
N THR A 89 9.73 -2.05 -6.29
CA THR A 89 10.23 -2.70 -5.08
C THR A 89 10.48 -4.19 -5.32
N PHE A 90 9.57 -4.88 -6.00
CA PHE A 90 9.74 -6.28 -6.39
C PHE A 90 10.98 -6.46 -7.25
N PHE A 91 11.15 -5.66 -8.30
CA PHE A 91 12.28 -5.74 -9.21
C PHE A 91 13.62 -5.51 -8.49
N ILE A 92 13.69 -4.50 -7.62
CA ILE A 92 14.91 -4.20 -6.84
C ILE A 92 15.21 -5.36 -5.88
N ARG A 93 14.21 -5.86 -5.14
CA ARG A 93 14.37 -7.00 -4.24
C ARG A 93 14.80 -8.27 -4.97
N TYR A 94 14.20 -8.54 -6.14
CA TYR A 94 14.57 -9.69 -6.97
C TYR A 94 16.05 -9.63 -7.38
N LYS A 95 16.51 -8.48 -7.89
CA LYS A 95 17.92 -8.29 -8.30
C LYS A 95 18.90 -8.40 -7.13
N ILE A 96 18.59 -7.75 -6.01
CA ILE A 96 19.43 -7.75 -4.80
C ILE A 96 19.36 -9.12 -4.11
N GLY A 97 18.18 -9.71 -3.97
CA GLY A 97 17.98 -10.99 -3.30
C GLY A 97 18.61 -12.16 -4.04
N PHE A 98 18.58 -12.17 -5.37
CA PHE A 98 19.28 -13.17 -6.17
C PHE A 98 20.81 -13.17 -5.88
N ALA A 99 21.40 -12.00 -5.67
CA ALA A 99 22.81 -11.88 -5.30
C ALA A 99 23.11 -12.42 -3.89
N MET A 100 22.16 -12.37 -2.96
CA MET A 100 22.34 -12.87 -1.58
C MET A 100 22.10 -14.38 -1.43
N ILE A 101 21.24 -14.99 -2.26
CA ILE A 101 20.82 -16.40 -2.13
C ILE A 101 21.84 -17.39 -2.71
N THR A 102 22.69 -16.95 -3.63
CA THR A 102 23.66 -17.82 -4.31
C THR A 102 24.69 -18.52 -3.42
N GLY A 103 24.71 -18.27 -2.11
CA GLY A 103 25.61 -18.90 -1.12
C GLY A 103 24.91 -19.67 0.02
N SER A 104 23.59 -19.84 0.02
CA SER A 104 22.86 -20.35 1.18
C SER A 104 22.49 -21.83 1.14
N LYS A 105 22.29 -22.44 2.34
CA LYS A 105 21.83 -23.83 2.49
C LYS A 105 20.49 -24.04 1.76
N LYS A 106 20.26 -25.28 1.25
CA LYS A 106 19.09 -25.67 0.44
C LYS A 106 17.73 -25.15 0.94
N VAL A 107 17.50 -25.22 2.25
CA VAL A 107 16.23 -24.75 2.88
C VAL A 107 16.08 -23.24 2.80
N SER A 108 17.15 -22.46 3.06
CA SER A 108 17.13 -21.00 2.96
C SER A 108 16.88 -20.54 1.53
N PHE A 109 17.34 -21.32 0.55
CA PHE A 109 17.06 -21.07 -0.87
C PHE A 109 15.56 -21.16 -1.18
N TYR A 110 14.87 -22.24 -0.81
CA TYR A 110 13.44 -22.41 -1.07
C TYR A 110 12.56 -21.38 -0.34
N ILE A 111 12.89 -21.06 0.92
CA ILE A 111 12.19 -20.01 1.65
C ILE A 111 12.41 -18.64 1.00
N GLY A 112 13.63 -18.36 0.56
CA GLY A 112 13.96 -17.14 -0.16
C GLY A 112 13.20 -17.03 -1.48
N GLU A 113 13.15 -18.10 -2.27
CA GLU A 113 12.41 -18.18 -3.53
C GLU A 113 10.90 -17.96 -3.30
N PHE A 114 10.31 -18.61 -2.30
CA PHE A 114 8.93 -18.40 -1.90
C PHE A 114 8.66 -16.94 -1.53
N ILE A 115 9.48 -16.35 -0.66
CA ILE A 115 9.32 -14.94 -0.27
C ILE A 115 9.39 -14.02 -1.49
N HIS A 116 10.36 -14.23 -2.37
CA HIS A 116 10.49 -13.44 -3.59
C HIS A 116 9.29 -13.56 -4.53
N GLN A 117 8.81 -14.77 -4.74
CA GLN A 117 7.74 -15.05 -5.71
C GLN A 117 6.36 -14.59 -5.21
N PHE A 118 6.07 -14.74 -3.92
CA PHE A 118 4.71 -14.57 -3.40
C PHE A 118 4.47 -13.30 -2.59
N THR A 119 5.51 -12.65 -2.04
CA THR A 119 5.29 -11.48 -1.15
C THR A 119 4.57 -10.34 -1.86
N THR A 120 4.97 -9.95 -3.08
CA THR A 120 4.35 -8.82 -3.78
C THR A 120 2.93 -9.11 -4.26
N PRO A 121 2.62 -10.25 -4.92
CA PRO A 121 1.24 -10.59 -5.27
C PRO A 121 0.31 -10.69 -4.07
N ILE A 122 0.79 -11.28 -2.97
CA ILE A 122 -0.01 -11.42 -1.74
C ILE A 122 -0.37 -10.06 -1.15
N ILE A 123 0.52 -9.06 -1.19
CA ILE A 123 0.22 -7.72 -0.68
C ILE A 123 -0.97 -7.10 -1.42
N ILE A 124 -1.09 -7.30 -2.73
CA ILE A 124 -2.24 -6.81 -3.50
C ILE A 124 -3.54 -7.43 -3.01
N VAL A 125 -3.53 -8.74 -2.71
CA VAL A 125 -4.69 -9.46 -2.18
C VAL A 125 -5.01 -9.04 -0.74
N VAL A 126 -4.01 -8.71 0.03
CA VAL A 126 -4.15 -8.35 1.45
C VAL A 126 -4.68 -6.93 1.66
N ILE A 127 -4.51 -6.01 0.69
CA ILE A 127 -5.04 -4.64 0.80
C ILE A 127 -6.56 -4.60 1.06
N PRO A 128 -7.42 -5.36 0.35
CA PRO A 128 -8.83 -5.42 0.69
C PRO A 128 -9.09 -5.85 2.14
N LEU A 129 -8.30 -6.78 2.66
CA LEU A 129 -8.43 -7.25 4.05
C LEU A 129 -8.01 -6.18 5.06
N LEU A 130 -6.87 -5.52 4.85
CA LEU A 130 -6.44 -4.38 5.66
C LEU A 130 -7.50 -3.27 5.64
N SER A 131 -8.08 -3.01 4.47
CA SER A 131 -9.13 -2.01 4.30
C SER A 131 -10.43 -2.39 5.02
N LEU A 132 -10.74 -3.67 5.10
CA LEU A 132 -11.87 -4.18 5.88
C LEU A 132 -11.66 -3.90 7.37
N TYR A 133 -10.47 -4.20 7.90
CA TYR A 133 -10.16 -3.93 9.30
C TYR A 133 -10.18 -2.43 9.61
N SER A 134 -9.52 -1.60 8.80
CA SER A 134 -9.57 -0.15 9.00
C SER A 134 -10.99 0.40 8.93
N TRP A 135 -11.82 -0.06 7.99
CA TRP A 135 -13.22 0.34 7.90
C TRP A 135 -14.03 -0.07 9.12
N LEU A 136 -13.85 -1.29 9.63
CA LEU A 136 -14.57 -1.78 10.83
C LEU A 136 -14.21 -0.97 12.08
N PHE A 137 -12.92 -0.75 12.34
CA PHE A 137 -12.47 -0.04 13.53
C PHE A 137 -12.71 1.48 13.45
N PHE A 138 -12.66 2.06 12.25
CA PHE A 138 -12.89 3.49 12.04
C PHE A 138 -14.29 3.82 11.50
N LYS A 139 -15.26 2.94 11.66
CA LYS A 139 -16.64 3.10 11.16
C LYS A 139 -17.28 4.41 11.64
N SER A 140 -16.98 4.88 12.85
CA SER A 140 -17.47 6.14 13.42
C SER A 140 -16.98 7.39 12.66
N SER A 141 -15.97 7.30 11.78
CA SER A 141 -15.52 8.41 10.95
C SER A 141 -16.42 8.70 9.75
N GLY A 142 -17.43 7.86 9.50
CA GLY A 142 -18.33 7.98 8.36
C GLY A 142 -17.69 7.64 7.00
N LYS A 143 -16.43 7.18 6.98
CA LYS A 143 -15.76 6.73 5.76
C LYS A 143 -16.30 5.36 5.33
N ASN A 144 -16.49 5.19 4.01
CA ASN A 144 -16.93 3.91 3.46
C ASN A 144 -15.74 2.98 3.15
N TYR A 145 -16.04 1.74 2.76
CA TYR A 145 -15.02 0.73 2.47
C TYR A 145 -14.14 1.10 1.28
N ALA A 146 -14.70 1.68 0.21
CA ALA A 146 -13.94 2.10 -0.97
C ALA A 146 -12.94 3.23 -0.64
N GLU A 147 -13.33 4.18 0.21
CA GLU A 147 -12.45 5.25 0.69
C GLU A 147 -11.28 4.69 1.52
N ASN A 148 -11.52 3.62 2.30
CA ASN A 148 -10.48 2.89 3.04
C ASN A 148 -9.53 2.13 2.10
N ILE A 149 -10.03 1.52 1.02
CA ILE A 149 -9.19 0.88 0.00
C ILE A 149 -8.23 1.90 -0.62
N VAL A 150 -8.72 3.06 -1.03
CA VAL A 150 -7.88 4.12 -1.60
C VAL A 150 -6.81 4.60 -0.61
N MET A 151 -7.19 4.81 0.65
CA MET A 151 -6.23 5.18 1.70
C MET A 151 -5.11 4.14 1.85
N ASN A 152 -5.48 2.86 1.94
CA ASN A 152 -4.51 1.79 2.13
C ASN A 152 -3.64 1.54 0.87
N MET A 153 -4.18 1.74 -0.34
CA MET A 153 -3.38 1.67 -1.58
C MET A 153 -2.30 2.76 -1.62
N TYR A 154 -2.64 4.00 -1.30
CA TYR A 154 -1.66 5.08 -1.23
C TYR A 154 -0.62 4.84 -0.13
N MET A 155 -1.07 4.45 1.06
CA MET A 155 -0.20 4.15 2.19
C MET A 155 0.79 3.02 1.85
N MET A 156 0.30 1.92 1.28
CA MET A 156 1.16 0.78 0.93
C MET A 156 2.09 1.08 -0.24
N GLY A 157 1.64 1.84 -1.24
CA GLY A 157 2.50 2.27 -2.34
C GLY A 157 3.68 3.10 -1.85
N GLU A 158 3.44 4.09 -0.99
CA GLU A 158 4.52 4.91 -0.41
C GLU A 158 5.42 4.09 0.52
N TYR A 159 4.84 3.22 1.35
CA TYR A 159 5.62 2.29 2.18
C TYR A 159 6.57 1.43 1.36
N HIS A 160 6.15 0.95 0.18
CA HIS A 160 7.03 0.22 -0.73
C HIS A 160 8.24 1.05 -1.16
N LEU A 161 8.06 2.33 -1.50
CA LEU A 161 9.16 3.22 -1.85
C LEU A 161 10.10 3.46 -0.67
N PHE A 162 9.57 3.68 0.52
CA PHE A 162 10.38 3.85 1.74
C PHE A 162 11.18 2.59 2.08
N THR A 163 10.61 1.38 1.89
CA THR A 163 11.34 0.14 2.18
C THR A 163 12.57 -0.05 1.31
N ILE A 164 12.59 0.48 0.09
CA ILE A 164 13.79 0.46 -0.76
C ILE A 164 14.93 1.18 -0.07
N ILE A 165 14.67 2.39 0.44
CA ILE A 165 15.68 3.29 1.01
C ILE A 165 16.10 2.83 2.42
N ILE A 166 15.13 2.42 3.26
CA ILE A 166 15.36 2.19 4.70
C ILE A 166 15.69 0.72 4.99
N VAL A 167 15.24 -0.20 4.15
CA VAL A 167 15.43 -1.64 4.39
C VAL A 167 16.32 -2.28 3.32
N VAL A 168 15.92 -2.22 2.05
CA VAL A 168 16.53 -3.04 0.99
C VAL A 168 17.97 -2.63 0.71
N ILE A 169 18.22 -1.34 0.48
CA ILE A 169 19.57 -0.83 0.19
C ILE A 169 20.49 -0.99 1.41
N PRO A 170 20.11 -0.58 2.64
CA PRO A 170 20.97 -0.78 3.81
C PRO A 170 21.24 -2.26 4.14
N ALA A 171 20.25 -3.14 4.01
CA ALA A 171 20.45 -4.57 4.24
C ALA A 171 21.41 -5.21 3.21
N TYR A 172 21.42 -4.69 1.98
CA TYR A 172 22.38 -5.10 0.96
C TYR A 172 23.80 -4.64 1.26
N LEU A 173 23.95 -3.38 1.70
CA LEU A 173 25.26 -2.78 2.03
C LEU A 173 25.84 -3.35 3.34
N PHE A 174 24.99 -3.70 4.29
CA PHE A 174 25.36 -4.20 5.62
C PHE A 174 24.58 -5.48 5.96
N PRO A 175 24.89 -6.64 5.33
CA PRO A 175 24.12 -7.88 5.49
C PRO A 175 24.06 -8.38 6.95
N GLN A 176 25.07 -8.11 7.76
CA GLN A 176 25.10 -8.45 9.18
C GLN A 176 24.03 -7.75 10.02
N LEU A 177 23.51 -6.62 9.55
CA LEU A 177 22.46 -5.82 10.21
C LEU A 177 21.06 -6.02 9.58
N ASN A 178 20.89 -7.04 8.74
CA ASN A 178 19.64 -7.29 8.02
C ASN A 178 18.41 -7.33 8.94
N TYR A 179 18.50 -8.04 10.08
CA TYR A 179 17.40 -8.10 11.05
C TYR A 179 17.07 -6.75 11.66
N PHE A 180 18.06 -5.90 11.88
CA PHE A 180 17.86 -4.52 12.37
C PHE A 180 17.09 -3.69 11.34
N PHE A 181 17.50 -3.68 10.08
CA PHE A 181 16.81 -2.93 9.03
C PHE A 181 15.40 -3.46 8.77
N THR A 182 15.21 -4.77 8.84
CA THR A 182 13.87 -5.37 8.73
C THR A 182 12.97 -4.93 9.89
N GLY A 183 13.48 -4.94 11.13
CA GLY A 183 12.74 -4.42 12.28
C GLY A 183 12.41 -2.92 12.16
N ALA A 184 13.36 -2.11 11.68
CA ALA A 184 13.14 -0.70 11.41
C ALA A 184 12.04 -0.49 10.35
N GLY A 185 11.96 -1.35 9.33
CA GLY A 185 10.89 -1.33 8.33
C GLY A 185 9.51 -1.58 8.93
N PHE A 186 9.37 -2.55 9.84
CA PHE A 186 8.10 -2.80 10.54
C PHE A 186 7.71 -1.64 11.45
N LEU A 187 8.66 -1.07 12.20
CA LEU A 187 8.40 0.11 13.02
C LEU A 187 7.96 1.30 12.16
N MET A 188 8.63 1.52 11.03
CA MET A 188 8.24 2.56 10.08
C MET A 188 6.82 2.34 9.54
N LEU A 189 6.43 1.10 9.22
CA LEU A 189 5.06 0.79 8.78
C LEU A 189 4.05 1.20 9.84
N ALA A 190 4.26 0.81 11.10
CA ALA A 190 3.37 1.12 12.20
C ALA A 190 3.22 2.64 12.41
N VAL A 191 4.34 3.36 12.45
CA VAL A 191 4.35 4.82 12.61
C VAL A 191 3.69 5.52 11.42
N TYR A 192 4.03 5.11 10.20
CA TYR A 192 3.48 5.70 8.99
C TYR A 192 1.98 5.42 8.86
N TYR A 193 1.53 4.22 9.20
CA TYR A 193 0.11 3.88 9.23
C TYR A 193 -0.66 4.69 10.26
N TYR A 194 -0.09 4.90 11.44
CA TYR A 194 -0.68 5.76 12.46
C TYR A 194 -0.89 7.19 11.94
N PHE A 195 0.14 7.82 11.35
CA PHE A 195 0.02 9.17 10.78
C PHE A 195 -0.96 9.23 9.62
N THR A 196 -1.03 8.19 8.81
CA THR A 196 -2.03 8.07 7.74
C THR A 196 -3.44 8.04 8.32
N CYS A 197 -3.69 7.22 9.33
CA CYS A 197 -5.01 7.07 9.95
C CYS A 197 -5.47 8.35 10.67
N ILE A 198 -4.61 9.01 11.44
CA ILE A 198 -5.00 10.22 12.18
C ILE A 198 -5.39 11.35 11.24
N ASN A 199 -4.65 11.52 10.13
CA ASN A 199 -4.91 12.56 9.12
C ASN A 199 -6.13 12.24 8.24
N PHE A 200 -6.38 10.96 7.95
CA PHE A 200 -7.49 10.54 7.10
C PHE A 200 -8.82 10.50 7.85
N PHE A 201 -8.84 9.91 9.05
CA PHE A 201 -10.07 9.74 9.83
C PHE A 201 -10.38 10.93 10.75
N LYS A 202 -9.41 11.78 11.04
CA LYS A 202 -9.55 12.99 11.88
C LYS A 202 -10.16 12.69 13.25
N GLN A 203 -9.74 11.61 13.87
CA GLN A 203 -10.15 11.23 15.23
C GLN A 203 -9.13 11.69 16.28
N THR A 204 -9.48 11.55 17.57
CA THR A 204 -8.57 11.87 18.67
C THR A 204 -7.35 10.95 18.69
N VAL A 205 -6.22 11.47 19.15
CA VAL A 205 -4.93 10.76 19.20
C VAL A 205 -5.06 9.41 19.92
N GLY A 206 -5.62 9.40 21.13
CA GLY A 206 -5.73 8.18 21.94
C GLY A 206 -6.62 7.10 21.28
N ALA A 207 -7.78 7.49 20.73
CA ALA A 207 -8.65 6.55 20.04
C ALA A 207 -7.99 5.99 18.76
N THR A 208 -7.23 6.84 18.05
CA THR A 208 -6.51 6.42 16.85
C THR A 208 -5.42 5.40 17.17
N ILE A 209 -4.63 5.61 18.23
CA ILE A 209 -3.57 4.67 18.66
C ILE A 209 -4.15 3.28 18.91
N ILE A 210 -5.20 3.18 19.73
CA ILE A 210 -5.80 1.87 20.08
C ILE A 210 -6.32 1.17 18.82
N LYS A 211 -7.03 1.90 17.96
CA LYS A 211 -7.59 1.34 16.72
C LYS A 211 -6.50 0.89 15.74
N VAL A 212 -5.44 1.69 15.57
CA VAL A 212 -4.31 1.34 14.70
C VAL A 212 -3.63 0.08 15.19
N ILE A 213 -3.30 -0.01 16.47
CA ILE A 213 -2.71 -1.22 17.07
C ILE A 213 -3.60 -2.45 16.82
N SER A 214 -4.93 -2.30 16.98
CA SER A 214 -5.87 -3.40 16.75
C SER A 214 -5.90 -3.83 15.28
N VAL A 215 -5.91 -2.87 14.35
CA VAL A 215 -5.87 -3.14 12.90
C VAL A 215 -4.56 -3.82 12.51
N GLU A 216 -3.42 -3.31 12.97
CA GLU A 216 -2.10 -3.87 12.68
C GLU A 216 -1.94 -5.27 13.23
N LEU A 217 -2.40 -5.52 14.47
CA LEU A 217 -2.35 -6.85 15.08
C LEU A 217 -3.16 -7.86 14.25
N LEU A 218 -4.40 -7.52 13.90
CA LEU A 218 -5.25 -8.39 13.06
C LEU A 218 -4.64 -8.59 11.66
N PHE A 219 -4.04 -7.53 11.10
CA PHE A 219 -3.36 -7.61 9.82
C PHE A 219 -2.16 -8.56 9.87
N ILE A 220 -1.30 -8.43 10.89
CA ILE A 220 -0.12 -9.30 11.07
C ILE A 220 -0.54 -10.76 11.26
N LEU A 221 -1.56 -11.03 12.08
CA LEU A 221 -2.08 -12.37 12.29
C LEU A 221 -2.65 -12.98 11.00
N SER A 222 -3.46 -12.21 10.26
CA SER A 222 -4.06 -12.66 9.01
C SER A 222 -3.02 -12.86 7.91
N PHE A 223 -2.07 -11.93 7.79
CA PHE A 223 -0.97 -12.02 6.85
C PHE A 223 -0.08 -13.23 7.15
N GLY A 224 0.27 -13.43 8.42
CA GLY A 224 1.04 -14.60 8.86
C GLY A 224 0.34 -15.92 8.56
N LEU A 225 -0.98 -15.98 8.75
CA LEU A 225 -1.79 -17.16 8.40
C LEU A 225 -1.78 -17.42 6.88
N ILE A 226 -2.02 -16.39 6.07
CA ILE A 226 -2.01 -16.49 4.61
C ILE A 226 -0.63 -16.94 4.11
N MET A 227 0.43 -16.32 4.60
CA MET A 227 1.81 -16.68 4.24
C MET A 227 2.16 -18.10 4.68
N GLY A 228 1.74 -18.53 5.87
CA GLY A 228 1.94 -19.89 6.37
C GLY A 228 1.26 -20.94 5.51
N ILE A 229 -0.01 -20.72 5.16
CA ILE A 229 -0.76 -21.62 4.26
C ILE A 229 -0.12 -21.68 2.87
N SER A 230 0.25 -20.53 2.32
CA SER A 230 0.91 -20.44 1.01
C SER A 230 2.26 -21.15 1.00
N LEU A 231 3.05 -21.02 2.08
CA LEU A 231 4.33 -21.71 2.23
C LEU A 231 4.15 -23.23 2.31
N ILE A 232 3.17 -23.72 3.10
CA ILE A 232 2.87 -25.16 3.17
C ILE A 232 2.50 -25.70 1.79
N PHE A 233 1.64 -24.98 1.06
CA PHE A 233 1.25 -25.35 -0.29
C PHE A 233 2.45 -25.41 -1.27
N PHE A 234 3.31 -24.38 -1.20
CA PHE A 234 4.54 -24.33 -2.00
C PHE A 234 5.49 -25.51 -1.70
N LEU A 235 5.69 -25.85 -0.41
CA LEU A 235 6.55 -26.96 0.00
C LEU A 235 5.98 -28.31 -0.48
N ILE A 236 4.66 -28.50 -0.42
CA ILE A 236 4.01 -29.69 -0.95
C ILE A 236 4.23 -29.82 -2.46
N GLN A 237 4.07 -28.75 -3.23
CA GLN A 237 4.27 -28.74 -4.67
C GLN A 237 5.74 -28.96 -5.07
N SER A 238 6.68 -28.45 -4.30
CA SER A 238 8.13 -28.63 -4.56
C SER A 238 8.64 -30.03 -4.25
N GLY A 239 7.80 -30.93 -3.74
CA GLY A 239 8.16 -32.31 -3.38
C GLY A 239 9.13 -32.41 -2.18
N LEU A 240 9.28 -31.30 -1.43
CA LEU A 240 10.07 -31.27 -0.21
C LEU A 240 9.30 -31.93 0.94
N HIS A 241 9.73 -33.11 1.37
CA HIS A 241 9.23 -33.72 2.60
C HIS A 241 9.84 -33.03 3.82
N VAL A 242 9.07 -32.95 4.92
CA VAL A 242 9.51 -32.37 6.21
C VAL A 242 10.81 -33.03 6.72
N LYS A 243 11.14 -34.23 6.26
CA LYS A 243 12.41 -34.93 6.54
C LYS A 243 13.65 -34.28 5.91
N ASP A 244 13.45 -33.51 4.82
CA ASP A 244 14.55 -32.81 4.11
C ASP A 244 14.86 -31.45 4.73
N LEU A 245 14.08 -31.04 5.74
CA LEU A 245 14.20 -29.80 6.48
C LEU A 245 15.04 -29.92 7.76
N ARG A 246 15.48 -31.14 8.10
CA ARG A 246 16.42 -31.42 9.18
C ARG A 246 17.84 -31.62 8.60
#